data_07393e3696c745464d265b1a2c41e175
#
_entry.id   07393e3696c745464d265b1a2c41e175
#
_cell.length_a   1.000
_cell.length_b   1.000
_cell.length_c   1.000
_cell.angle_alpha   90.00
_cell.angle_beta   90.00
_cell.angle_gamma   90.00
#
_symmetry.space_group_name_H-M   'P 1'
#
loop_
_entity.id
_entity.type
_entity.pdbx_description
1 polymer ?
#
loop_
_entity_poly.entity_id
_entity_poly.type
_entity_poly.pdbx_seq_one_letter_code
_entity_poly.pdbx_strand_id
1 'polypeptide(L)'
;MKLYSYFRSSASYRVRIALQLKGLDYTYVPVHLVRGEHLQPAHAQRQGDALVPQLQTRDGHVLGQSMAIIEYLEEAYPDTPRLLPAGAVARARVRGLAQMVACDIHPLNNLRVLKYLVHGVHASEESKTAWYHHWVRGGLEAFERQLALLAEERAREGMAPSRYCWGDAPTLADCCLVPQLFNAQRFQVRLDNLPLTMGVHAACMQLPAFQQAQPSACPDSEA
;
A
#
# COMPACT_ATOMS: atom_id res chain seq x y z
N MET A 1 -15.14 5.30 12.76
CA MET A 1 -14.30 4.09 12.54
C MET A 1 -13.05 4.18 13.40
N LYS A 2 -12.40 3.04 13.69
CA LYS A 2 -11.07 3.01 14.33
C LYS A 2 -10.10 2.23 13.44
N LEU A 3 -8.91 2.77 13.20
CA LEU A 3 -7.86 2.10 12.44
C LEU A 3 -6.72 1.71 13.37
N TYR A 4 -6.56 0.42 13.60
CA TYR A 4 -5.40 -0.16 14.29
C TYR A 4 -4.25 -0.22 13.30
N SER A 5 -3.19 0.52 13.56
CA SER A 5 -2.17 0.86 12.56
C SER A 5 -0.79 0.92 13.19
N TYR A 6 0.23 0.73 12.37
CA TYR A 6 1.62 1.03 12.69
C TYR A 6 2.18 1.98 11.63
N PHE A 7 2.83 3.05 12.05
CA PHE A 7 3.26 4.12 11.13
C PHE A 7 4.10 3.63 9.95
N ARG A 8 5.04 2.69 10.15
CA ARG A 8 5.89 2.11 9.10
C ARG A 8 5.28 0.95 8.33
N SER A 9 4.07 0.49 8.68
CA SER A 9 3.41 -0.60 7.95
C SER A 9 2.90 -0.12 6.60
N SER A 10 3.43 -0.69 5.50
CA SER A 10 2.93 -0.40 4.15
C SER A 10 1.46 -0.72 3.99
N ALA A 11 1.00 -1.86 4.54
CA ALA A 11 -0.40 -2.24 4.48
C ALA A 11 -1.30 -1.25 5.22
N SER A 12 -0.87 -0.75 6.40
CA SER A 12 -1.58 0.31 7.12
C SER A 12 -1.55 1.64 6.36
N TYR A 13 -0.43 1.98 5.76
CA TYR A 13 -0.28 3.22 4.99
C TYR A 13 -1.23 3.24 3.78
N ARG A 14 -1.45 2.11 3.08
CA ARG A 14 -2.47 1.97 2.02
C ARG A 14 -3.85 2.40 2.51
N VAL A 15 -4.27 1.92 3.67
CA VAL A 15 -5.58 2.22 4.24
C VAL A 15 -5.68 3.67 4.70
N ARG A 16 -4.61 4.23 5.28
CA ARG A 16 -4.56 5.65 5.65
C ARG A 16 -4.74 6.55 4.42
N ILE A 17 -4.04 6.26 3.31
CA ILE A 17 -4.21 6.99 2.04
C ILE A 17 -5.66 6.90 1.56
N ALA A 18 -6.23 5.71 1.53
CA ALA A 18 -7.60 5.50 1.08
C ALA A 18 -8.62 6.28 1.92
N LEU A 19 -8.49 6.28 3.25
CA LEU A 19 -9.34 7.04 4.15
C LEU A 19 -9.21 8.55 3.92
N GLN A 20 -8.00 9.05 3.73
CA GLN A 20 -7.75 10.47 3.43
C GLN A 20 -8.30 10.88 2.05
N LEU A 21 -8.10 10.07 1.01
CA LEU A 21 -8.64 10.34 -0.32
C LEU A 21 -10.17 10.36 -0.34
N LYS A 22 -10.79 9.52 0.48
CA LYS A 22 -12.26 9.46 0.61
C LYS A 22 -12.83 10.49 1.59
N GLY A 23 -11.99 11.24 2.30
CA GLY A 23 -12.43 12.22 3.30
C GLY A 23 -13.15 11.57 4.48
N LEU A 24 -12.76 10.36 4.88
CA LEU A 24 -13.42 9.60 5.93
C LEU A 24 -12.67 9.72 7.25
N ASP A 25 -13.35 10.25 8.27
CA ASP A 25 -12.78 10.39 9.61
C ASP A 25 -12.62 9.04 10.32
N TYR A 26 -11.51 8.88 11.01
CA TYR A 26 -11.21 7.72 11.82
C TYR A 26 -10.35 8.07 13.05
N THR A 27 -10.47 7.26 14.09
CA THR A 27 -9.56 7.29 15.23
C THR A 27 -8.35 6.41 14.91
N TYR A 28 -7.16 6.98 14.93
CA TYR A 28 -5.91 6.23 14.82
C TYR A 28 -5.60 5.53 16.15
N VAL A 29 -5.40 4.22 16.11
CA VAL A 29 -5.01 3.42 17.28
C VAL A 29 -3.65 2.78 16.99
N PRO A 30 -2.56 3.24 17.63
CA PRO A 30 -1.23 2.70 17.37
C PRO A 30 -1.11 1.26 17.86
N VAL A 31 -0.40 0.43 17.08
CA VAL A 31 -0.05 -0.97 17.42
C VAL A 31 1.40 -1.21 17.00
N HIS A 32 2.32 -1.16 17.96
CA HIS A 32 3.75 -1.14 17.66
C HIS A 32 4.31 -2.53 17.33
N LEU A 33 4.65 -2.76 16.04
CA LEU A 33 5.10 -4.09 15.55
C LEU A 33 6.44 -4.53 16.12
N VAL A 34 7.40 -3.60 16.29
CA VAL A 34 8.73 -3.94 16.81
C VAL A 34 8.67 -4.32 18.29
N ARG A 35 7.76 -3.69 19.06
CA ARG A 35 7.51 -4.00 20.48
C ARG A 35 6.60 -5.22 20.68
N GLY A 36 6.13 -5.84 19.60
CA GLY A 36 5.30 -7.05 19.67
C GLY A 36 3.84 -6.80 20.10
N GLU A 37 3.36 -5.56 20.11
CA GLU A 37 1.99 -5.24 20.57
C GLU A 37 0.91 -5.94 19.74
N HIS A 38 1.17 -6.20 18.45
CA HIS A 38 0.28 -6.96 17.57
C HIS A 38 0.09 -8.43 17.99
N LEU A 39 1.02 -8.98 18.78
CA LEU A 39 0.98 -10.37 19.28
C LEU A 39 0.20 -10.48 20.60
N GLN A 40 -0.14 -9.36 21.24
CA GLN A 40 -0.90 -9.39 22.48
C GLN A 40 -2.34 -9.89 22.24
N PRO A 41 -2.92 -10.66 23.17
CA PRO A 41 -4.26 -11.24 23.00
C PRO A 41 -5.33 -10.22 22.63
N ALA A 42 -5.28 -9.04 23.22
CA ALA A 42 -6.21 -7.94 22.94
C ALA A 42 -6.22 -7.48 21.46
N HIS A 43 -5.11 -7.65 20.73
CA HIS A 43 -5.05 -7.37 19.31
C HIS A 43 -5.26 -8.63 18.46
N ALA A 44 -4.53 -9.71 18.77
CA ALA A 44 -4.54 -10.93 17.98
C ALA A 44 -5.93 -11.57 17.86
N GLN A 45 -6.75 -11.53 18.93
CA GLN A 45 -8.09 -12.11 18.95
C GLN A 45 -9.11 -11.36 18.09
N ARG A 46 -8.84 -10.10 17.68
CA ARG A 46 -9.81 -9.34 16.86
C ARG A 46 -9.97 -9.92 15.46
N GLN A 47 -8.90 -10.47 14.86
CA GLN A 47 -8.90 -11.00 13.50
C GLN A 47 -8.22 -12.37 13.37
N GLY A 48 -7.58 -12.87 14.42
CA GLY A 48 -6.89 -14.15 14.42
C GLY A 48 -5.54 -14.20 13.73
N ASP A 49 -5.14 -13.17 12.98
CA ASP A 49 -3.88 -13.13 12.20
C ASP A 49 -2.76 -12.31 12.83
N ALA A 50 -3.05 -11.58 13.91
CA ALA A 50 -2.12 -10.71 14.62
C ALA A 50 -1.40 -9.68 13.70
N LEU A 51 -2.08 -9.18 12.67
CA LEU A 51 -1.52 -8.24 11.70
C LEU A 51 -2.14 -6.84 11.84
N VAL A 52 -1.53 -5.88 11.20
CA VAL A 52 -2.07 -4.54 10.93
C VAL A 52 -2.06 -4.30 9.42
N PRO A 53 -3.02 -3.52 8.87
CA PRO A 53 -4.11 -2.80 9.55
C PRO A 53 -5.29 -3.70 9.94
N GLN A 54 -6.01 -3.26 10.97
CA GLN A 54 -7.38 -3.71 11.24
C GLN A 54 -8.28 -2.46 11.28
N LEU A 55 -9.41 -2.49 10.59
CA LEU A 55 -10.40 -1.42 10.60
C LEU A 55 -11.61 -1.87 11.40
N GLN A 56 -11.93 -1.18 12.50
CA GLN A 56 -13.21 -1.31 13.15
C GLN A 56 -14.21 -0.34 12.52
N THR A 57 -15.26 -0.88 11.92
CA THR A 57 -16.35 -0.12 11.28
C THR A 57 -17.19 0.65 12.31
N ARG A 58 -18.14 1.48 11.84
CA ARG A 58 -19.01 2.26 12.75
C ARG A 58 -19.97 1.38 13.54
N ASP A 59 -20.37 0.26 12.98
CA ASP A 59 -21.25 -0.75 13.56
C ASP A 59 -20.52 -1.86 14.34
N GLY A 60 -19.19 -1.72 14.50
CA GLY A 60 -18.36 -2.54 15.38
C GLY A 60 -17.70 -3.75 14.76
N HIS A 61 -17.94 -4.07 13.47
CA HIS A 61 -17.22 -5.13 12.77
C HIS A 61 -15.74 -4.81 12.63
N VAL A 62 -14.87 -5.81 12.74
CA VAL A 62 -13.44 -5.65 12.54
C VAL A 62 -13.02 -6.33 11.24
N LEU A 63 -12.40 -5.57 10.35
CA LEU A 63 -11.93 -6.01 9.05
C LEU A 63 -10.41 -6.03 9.03
N GLY A 64 -9.82 -7.12 8.54
CA GLY A 64 -8.39 -7.23 8.24
C GLY A 64 -8.10 -7.11 6.75
N GLN A 65 -6.82 -7.23 6.38
CA GLN A 65 -6.32 -7.18 5.00
C GLN A 65 -6.57 -5.82 4.30
N SER A 66 -5.49 -5.10 4.03
CA SER A 66 -5.58 -3.72 3.49
C SER A 66 -6.41 -3.61 2.22
N MET A 67 -6.32 -4.60 1.33
CA MET A 67 -7.08 -4.62 0.07
C MET A 67 -8.59 -4.79 0.35
N ALA A 68 -8.97 -5.74 1.20
CA ALA A 68 -10.37 -5.95 1.59
C ALA A 68 -10.96 -4.73 2.31
N ILE A 69 -10.17 -4.08 3.17
CA ILE A 69 -10.59 -2.83 3.84
C ILE A 69 -10.88 -1.74 2.81
N ILE A 70 -10.01 -1.54 1.80
CA ILE A 70 -10.21 -0.50 0.80
C ILE A 70 -11.40 -0.83 -0.11
N GLU A 71 -11.59 -2.08 -0.51
CA GLU A 71 -12.80 -2.51 -1.24
C GLU A 71 -14.08 -2.28 -0.41
N TYR A 72 -14.05 -2.59 0.89
CA TYR A 72 -15.17 -2.25 1.79
C TYR A 72 -15.46 -0.75 1.78
N LEU A 73 -14.42 0.10 1.86
CA LEU A 73 -14.62 1.56 1.82
C LEU A 73 -15.24 2.04 0.48
N GLU A 74 -14.90 1.39 -0.64
CA GLU A 74 -15.50 1.67 -1.94
C GLU A 74 -17.00 1.34 -1.99
N GLU A 75 -17.38 0.21 -1.40
CA GLU A 75 -18.76 -0.28 -1.42
C GLU A 75 -19.62 0.40 -0.36
N ALA A 76 -19.10 0.58 0.86
CA ALA A 76 -19.85 1.16 1.98
C ALA A 76 -19.99 2.70 1.91
N TYR A 77 -19.12 3.38 1.16
CA TYR A 77 -19.12 4.85 1.03
C TYR A 77 -19.11 5.29 -0.45
N PRO A 78 -20.16 4.96 -1.22
CA PRO A 78 -20.20 5.19 -2.68
C PRO A 78 -20.23 6.67 -3.07
N ASP A 79 -20.68 7.55 -2.16
CA ASP A 79 -20.79 8.99 -2.38
C ASP A 79 -19.46 9.76 -2.15
N THR A 80 -18.39 9.05 -1.77
CA THR A 80 -17.04 9.60 -1.62
C THR A 80 -16.22 9.44 -2.90
N PRO A 81 -15.07 10.14 -3.06
CA PRO A 81 -14.19 9.95 -4.22
C PRO A 81 -13.86 8.47 -4.45
N ARG A 82 -14.07 8.02 -5.69
CA ARG A 82 -13.86 6.61 -6.07
C ARG A 82 -12.38 6.30 -6.24
N LEU A 83 -11.93 5.18 -5.69
CA LEU A 83 -10.58 4.63 -5.88
C LEU A 83 -10.53 3.58 -7.01
N LEU A 84 -11.68 3.22 -7.55
CA LEU A 84 -11.81 2.34 -8.70
C LEU A 84 -12.60 3.06 -9.82
N PRO A 85 -12.11 3.00 -11.08
CA PRO A 85 -12.79 3.62 -12.20
C PRO A 85 -14.14 2.95 -12.49
N ALA A 86 -14.90 3.58 -13.38
CA ALA A 86 -16.15 3.02 -13.86
C ALA A 86 -16.01 1.81 -14.75
N GLY A 87 -16.27 1.08 -15.39
CA GLY A 87 -16.07 0.01 -16.35
C GLY A 87 -15.25 -1.18 -15.83
N ALA A 88 -15.70 -2.37 -16.12
CA ALA A 88 -15.14 -3.61 -15.56
C ALA A 88 -13.67 -3.82 -15.93
N VAL A 89 -13.29 -3.53 -17.18
CA VAL A 89 -11.91 -3.69 -17.65
C VAL A 89 -10.97 -2.72 -16.92
N ALA A 90 -11.32 -1.43 -16.83
CA ALA A 90 -10.54 -0.43 -16.13
C ALA A 90 -10.38 -0.77 -14.63
N ARG A 91 -11.46 -1.24 -13.98
CA ARG A 91 -11.40 -1.75 -12.59
C ARG A 91 -10.45 -2.93 -12.45
N ALA A 92 -10.47 -3.88 -13.41
CA ALA A 92 -9.56 -5.02 -13.42
C ALA A 92 -8.10 -4.57 -13.60
N ARG A 93 -7.81 -3.60 -14.49
CA ARG A 93 -6.47 -3.02 -14.69
C ARG A 93 -5.94 -2.39 -13.40
N VAL A 94 -6.74 -1.55 -12.73
CA VAL A 94 -6.36 -0.93 -11.46
C VAL A 94 -6.12 -1.96 -10.36
N ARG A 95 -7.00 -2.97 -10.23
CA ARG A 95 -6.80 -4.07 -9.27
C ARG A 95 -5.54 -4.88 -9.59
N GLY A 96 -5.28 -5.16 -10.87
CA GLY A 96 -4.06 -5.86 -11.30
C GLY A 96 -2.80 -5.14 -10.85
N LEU A 97 -2.68 -3.83 -11.11
CA LEU A 97 -1.58 -3.00 -10.62
C LEU A 97 -1.47 -3.02 -9.09
N ALA A 98 -2.59 -2.88 -8.37
CA ALA A 98 -2.59 -2.93 -6.92
C ALA A 98 -2.12 -4.29 -6.37
N GLN A 99 -2.51 -5.39 -7.02
CA GLN A 99 -2.14 -6.75 -6.64
C GLN A 99 -0.68 -7.07 -6.95
N MET A 100 -0.09 -6.54 -8.03
CA MET A 100 1.36 -6.66 -8.26
C MET A 100 2.15 -6.17 -7.03
N VAL A 101 1.70 -5.08 -6.41
CA VAL A 101 2.34 -4.58 -5.18
C VAL A 101 1.93 -5.40 -3.96
N ALA A 102 0.63 -5.64 -3.78
CA ALA A 102 0.09 -6.21 -2.54
C ALA A 102 0.31 -7.72 -2.44
N CYS A 103 0.35 -8.45 -3.56
CA CYS A 103 0.43 -9.90 -3.60
C CYS A 103 1.79 -10.43 -4.08
N ASP A 104 2.51 -9.68 -4.93
CA ASP A 104 3.75 -10.19 -5.52
C ASP A 104 5.01 -9.55 -4.88
N ILE A 105 4.98 -8.25 -4.57
CA ILE A 105 6.14 -7.54 -3.99
C ILE A 105 6.10 -7.58 -2.46
N HIS A 106 5.03 -7.02 -1.86
CA HIS A 106 4.95 -6.82 -0.40
C HIS A 106 5.10 -8.10 0.42
N PRO A 107 4.53 -9.26 0.07
CA PRO A 107 4.69 -10.48 0.86
C PRO A 107 6.15 -10.91 1.00
N LEU A 108 6.96 -10.71 -0.03
CA LEU A 108 8.37 -11.13 -0.07
C LEU A 108 9.29 -10.18 0.73
N ASN A 109 8.86 -8.93 0.95
CA ASN A 109 9.59 -7.95 1.76
C ASN A 109 8.96 -7.69 3.13
N ASN A 110 7.96 -8.49 3.52
CA ASN A 110 7.27 -8.35 4.79
C ASN A 110 8.18 -8.69 5.97
N LEU A 111 8.03 -7.97 7.08
CA LEU A 111 8.85 -8.15 8.29
C LEU A 111 8.91 -9.60 8.78
N ARG A 112 7.79 -10.35 8.74
CA ARG A 112 7.75 -11.76 9.17
C ARG A 112 8.62 -12.66 8.28
N VAL A 113 8.65 -12.40 6.96
CA VAL A 113 9.50 -13.15 6.02
C VAL A 113 10.96 -12.81 6.27
N LEU A 114 11.29 -11.52 6.41
CA LEU A 114 12.66 -11.08 6.68
C LEU A 114 13.19 -11.61 8.01
N LYS A 115 12.35 -11.67 9.06
CA LYS A 115 12.71 -12.30 10.35
C LYS A 115 12.93 -13.81 10.18
N TYR A 116 12.10 -14.49 9.41
CA TYR A 116 12.25 -15.93 9.18
C TYR A 116 13.52 -16.26 8.39
N LEU A 117 13.89 -15.44 7.40
CA LEU A 117 15.16 -15.60 6.69
C LEU A 117 16.36 -15.61 7.64
N VAL A 118 16.39 -14.68 8.60
CA VAL A 118 17.50 -14.57 9.56
C VAL A 118 17.44 -15.64 10.64
N HIS A 119 16.28 -15.81 11.29
CA HIS A 119 16.18 -16.65 12.49
C HIS A 119 15.79 -18.10 12.19
N GLY A 120 15.09 -18.37 11.09
CA GLY A 120 14.64 -19.73 10.69
C GLY A 120 15.56 -20.38 9.65
N VAL A 121 15.97 -19.61 8.65
CA VAL A 121 16.84 -20.10 7.56
C VAL A 121 18.32 -19.80 7.82
N HIS A 122 18.62 -18.96 8.84
CA HIS A 122 19.98 -18.53 9.19
C HIS A 122 20.71 -17.79 8.07
N ALA A 123 19.97 -17.05 7.24
CA ALA A 123 20.57 -16.18 6.23
C ALA A 123 21.32 -15.02 6.88
N SER A 124 22.44 -14.63 6.29
CA SER A 124 23.18 -13.45 6.72
C SER A 124 22.37 -12.16 6.48
N GLU A 125 22.69 -11.09 7.18
CA GLU A 125 22.10 -9.76 6.96
C GLU A 125 22.32 -9.28 5.53
N GLU A 126 23.47 -9.60 4.93
CA GLU A 126 23.78 -9.32 3.52
C GLU A 126 22.82 -10.08 2.59
N SER A 127 22.63 -11.38 2.80
CA SER A 127 21.69 -12.20 2.02
C SER A 127 20.25 -11.72 2.17
N LYS A 128 19.82 -11.31 3.37
CA LYS A 128 18.52 -10.70 3.61
C LYS A 128 18.35 -9.38 2.83
N THR A 129 19.39 -8.55 2.83
CA THR A 129 19.39 -7.27 2.08
C THR A 129 19.33 -7.52 0.58
N ALA A 130 20.13 -8.47 0.07
CA ALA A 130 20.10 -8.88 -1.33
C ALA A 130 18.74 -9.44 -1.75
N TRP A 131 18.10 -10.28 -0.91
CA TRP A 131 16.72 -10.75 -1.09
C TRP A 131 15.75 -9.57 -1.23
N TYR A 132 15.81 -8.62 -0.30
CA TYR A 132 14.92 -7.46 -0.29
C TYR A 132 15.07 -6.65 -1.57
N HIS A 133 16.30 -6.32 -1.95
CA HIS A 133 16.59 -5.54 -3.16
C HIS A 133 16.15 -6.27 -4.42
N HIS A 134 16.42 -7.57 -4.53
CA HIS A 134 16.04 -8.39 -5.69
C HIS A 134 14.54 -8.35 -5.95
N TRP A 135 13.74 -8.69 -4.94
CA TRP A 135 12.29 -8.79 -5.12
C TRP A 135 11.60 -7.44 -5.27
N VAL A 136 12.03 -6.44 -4.53
CA VAL A 136 11.44 -5.09 -4.64
C VAL A 136 11.80 -4.46 -5.97
N ARG A 137 13.07 -4.54 -6.38
CA ARG A 137 13.52 -3.98 -7.65
C ARG A 137 12.84 -4.66 -8.83
N GLY A 138 12.90 -5.98 -8.92
CA GLY A 138 12.30 -6.76 -10.00
C GLY A 138 10.79 -6.53 -10.11
N GLY A 139 10.09 -6.46 -8.98
CA GLY A 139 8.66 -6.16 -8.94
C GLY A 139 8.33 -4.75 -9.42
N LEU A 140 9.10 -3.73 -9.02
CA LEU A 140 8.91 -2.35 -9.48
C LEU A 140 9.26 -2.19 -10.98
N GLU A 141 10.24 -2.91 -11.49
CA GLU A 141 10.53 -2.96 -12.93
C GLU A 141 9.38 -3.60 -13.73
N ALA A 142 8.76 -4.65 -13.19
CA ALA A 142 7.55 -5.23 -13.78
C ALA A 142 6.39 -4.25 -13.76
N PHE A 143 6.22 -3.52 -12.66
CA PHE A 143 5.20 -2.48 -12.52
C PHE A 143 5.41 -1.34 -13.53
N GLU A 144 6.64 -0.88 -13.71
CA GLU A 144 7.00 0.13 -14.72
C GLU A 144 6.62 -0.31 -16.14
N ARG A 145 6.96 -1.57 -16.51
CA ARG A 145 6.58 -2.12 -17.82
C ARG A 145 5.06 -2.19 -17.97
N GLN A 146 4.34 -2.54 -16.91
CA GLN A 146 2.87 -2.60 -16.94
C GLN A 146 2.27 -1.20 -17.12
N LEU A 147 2.80 -0.17 -16.47
CA LEU A 147 2.37 1.22 -16.69
C LEU A 147 2.59 1.64 -18.16
N ALA A 148 3.73 1.29 -18.77
CA ALA A 148 4.01 1.59 -20.16
C ALA A 148 3.00 0.92 -21.11
N LEU A 149 2.72 -0.37 -20.92
CA LEU A 149 1.72 -1.10 -21.72
C LEU A 149 0.33 -0.49 -21.59
N LEU A 150 -0.08 -0.09 -20.38
CA LEU A 150 -1.37 0.56 -20.15
C LEU A 150 -1.44 1.96 -20.77
N ALA A 151 -0.32 2.70 -20.78
CA ALA A 151 -0.25 4.00 -21.46
C ALA A 151 -0.42 3.86 -22.97
N GLU A 152 0.20 2.84 -23.60
CA GLU A 152 0.02 2.52 -25.02
C GLU A 152 -1.42 2.09 -25.34
N GLU A 153 -2.02 1.25 -24.49
CA GLU A 153 -3.43 0.83 -24.63
C GLU A 153 -4.36 2.05 -24.63
N ARG A 154 -4.21 2.93 -23.64
CA ARG A 154 -4.99 4.16 -23.51
C ARG A 154 -4.81 5.09 -24.71
N ALA A 155 -3.58 5.25 -25.20
CA ALA A 155 -3.30 6.06 -26.38
C ALA A 155 -4.00 5.51 -27.65
N ARG A 156 -4.00 4.18 -27.84
CA ARG A 156 -4.72 3.53 -28.93
C ARG A 156 -6.26 3.72 -28.84
N GLU A 157 -6.79 3.85 -27.63
CA GLU A 157 -8.21 4.12 -27.38
C GLU A 157 -8.54 5.63 -27.40
N GLY A 158 -7.57 6.50 -27.75
CA GLY A 158 -7.75 7.96 -27.79
C GLY A 158 -7.93 8.61 -26.41
N MET A 159 -7.54 7.92 -25.33
CA MET A 159 -7.61 8.47 -23.97
C MET A 159 -6.40 9.35 -23.68
N ALA A 160 -6.58 10.37 -22.83
CA ALA A 160 -5.49 11.21 -22.35
C ALA A 160 -4.45 10.39 -21.55
N PRO A 161 -3.17 10.82 -21.56
CA PRO A 161 -2.15 10.22 -20.70
C PRO A 161 -2.55 10.21 -19.23
N SER A 162 -2.21 9.14 -18.51
CA SER A 162 -2.49 9.05 -17.07
C SER A 162 -1.51 9.90 -16.26
N ARG A 163 -2.03 10.63 -15.29
CA ARG A 163 -1.25 11.34 -14.28
C ARG A 163 -0.90 10.44 -13.09
N TYR A 164 -1.78 9.49 -12.78
CA TYR A 164 -1.66 8.50 -11.71
C TYR A 164 -1.52 7.11 -12.32
N CYS A 165 -1.53 6.06 -11.54
CA CYS A 165 -1.48 4.70 -12.07
C CYS A 165 -2.54 4.42 -13.13
N TRP A 166 -3.69 5.11 -13.05
CA TRP A 166 -4.77 5.05 -14.04
C TRP A 166 -5.55 6.37 -14.09
N GLY A 167 -5.41 7.12 -15.19
CA GLY A 167 -6.17 8.35 -15.42
C GLY A 167 -5.70 9.54 -14.58
N ASP A 168 -6.66 10.47 -14.29
CA ASP A 168 -6.36 11.79 -13.73
C ASP A 168 -6.71 11.92 -12.24
N ALA A 169 -7.17 10.84 -11.61
CA ALA A 169 -7.43 10.77 -10.18
C ALA A 169 -6.71 9.57 -9.56
N PRO A 170 -6.26 9.68 -8.28
CA PRO A 170 -5.65 8.57 -7.58
C PRO A 170 -6.60 7.37 -7.45
N THR A 171 -6.03 6.18 -7.56
CA THR A 171 -6.77 4.91 -7.52
C THR A 171 -6.25 4.00 -6.42
N LEU A 172 -6.86 2.83 -6.25
CA LEU A 172 -6.39 1.75 -5.41
C LEU A 172 -4.93 1.37 -5.71
N ALA A 173 -4.49 1.45 -6.97
CA ALA A 173 -3.12 1.15 -7.37
C ALA A 173 -2.12 2.15 -6.77
N ASP A 174 -2.48 3.44 -6.75
CA ASP A 174 -1.65 4.50 -6.15
C ASP A 174 -1.57 4.34 -4.62
N CYS A 175 -2.67 3.93 -3.98
CA CYS A 175 -2.67 3.58 -2.56
C CYS A 175 -1.68 2.45 -2.23
N CYS A 176 -1.44 1.53 -3.17
CA CYS A 176 -0.50 0.44 -3.00
C CYS A 176 0.93 0.81 -3.35
N LEU A 177 1.12 1.57 -4.44
CA LEU A 177 2.44 1.94 -4.97
C LEU A 177 3.22 2.85 -4.02
N VAL A 178 2.61 3.93 -3.54
CA VAL A 178 3.30 4.93 -2.71
C VAL A 178 3.91 4.33 -1.44
N PRO A 179 3.22 3.50 -0.63
CA PRO A 179 3.83 2.83 0.51
C PRO A 179 4.97 1.88 0.15
N GLN A 180 4.91 1.24 -1.02
CA GLN A 180 5.98 0.36 -1.49
C GLN A 180 7.23 1.15 -1.87
N LEU A 181 7.07 2.29 -2.53
CA LEU A 181 8.18 3.19 -2.87
C LEU A 181 8.79 3.83 -1.62
N PHE A 182 7.98 4.23 -0.63
CA PHE A 182 8.49 4.68 0.66
C PHE A 182 9.43 3.64 1.29
N ASN A 183 9.03 2.38 1.31
CA ASN A 183 9.89 1.32 1.83
C ASN A 183 11.10 1.04 0.94
N ALA A 184 10.96 1.08 -0.39
CA ALA A 184 12.09 0.92 -1.31
C ALA A 184 13.16 1.99 -1.06
N GLN A 185 12.76 3.25 -0.90
CA GLN A 185 13.66 4.37 -0.57
C GLN A 185 14.34 4.17 0.80
N ARG A 186 13.56 3.81 1.82
CA ARG A 186 14.06 3.56 3.18
C ARG A 186 15.10 2.44 3.23
N PHE A 187 14.97 1.41 2.41
CA PHE A 187 15.92 0.30 2.29
C PHE A 187 16.95 0.51 1.19
N GLN A 188 17.03 1.71 0.63
CA GLN A 188 18.01 2.10 -0.40
C GLN A 188 17.99 1.21 -1.65
N VAL A 189 16.81 0.70 -2.01
CA VAL A 189 16.61 0.02 -3.29
C VAL A 189 16.80 1.02 -4.42
N ARG A 190 17.59 0.67 -5.42
CA ARG A 190 17.78 1.52 -6.62
C ARG A 190 16.46 1.68 -7.36
N LEU A 191 16.06 2.94 -7.63
CA LEU A 191 14.82 3.31 -8.32
C LEU A 191 15.09 4.01 -9.66
N ASP A 192 16.34 3.96 -10.12
CA ASP A 192 16.74 4.42 -11.46
C ASP A 192 16.03 3.61 -12.56
N ASN A 193 15.78 4.23 -13.69
CA ASN A 193 15.08 3.65 -14.84
C ASN A 193 13.60 3.25 -14.58
N LEU A 194 12.93 3.95 -13.66
CA LEU A 194 11.51 3.81 -13.37
C LEU A 194 10.76 5.14 -13.54
N PRO A 195 10.86 5.82 -14.71
CA PRO A 195 10.35 7.18 -14.86
C PRO A 195 8.84 7.30 -14.71
N LEU A 196 8.05 6.35 -15.20
CA LEU A 196 6.59 6.37 -15.04
C LEU A 196 6.19 6.17 -13.58
N THR A 197 6.75 5.18 -12.93
CA THR A 197 6.51 4.88 -11.51
C THR A 197 6.88 6.07 -10.63
N MET A 198 8.02 6.70 -10.86
CA MET A 198 8.46 7.88 -10.10
C MET A 198 7.65 9.12 -10.43
N GLY A 199 7.19 9.27 -11.69
CA GLY A 199 6.28 10.33 -12.08
C GLY A 199 4.93 10.24 -11.36
N VAL A 200 4.35 9.04 -11.29
CA VAL A 200 3.12 8.77 -10.50
C VAL A 200 3.35 9.08 -9.01
N HIS A 201 4.46 8.63 -8.43
CA HIS A 201 4.81 8.93 -7.05
C HIS A 201 4.87 10.44 -6.79
N ALA A 202 5.57 11.18 -7.65
CA ALA A 202 5.68 12.63 -7.52
C ALA A 202 4.31 13.31 -7.60
N ALA A 203 3.44 12.86 -8.51
CA ALA A 203 2.06 13.39 -8.62
C ALA A 203 1.23 13.10 -7.36
N CYS A 204 1.30 11.88 -6.81
CA CYS A 204 0.63 11.50 -5.58
C CYS A 204 1.08 12.35 -4.39
N MET A 205 2.38 12.59 -4.24
CA MET A 205 2.94 13.35 -3.12
C MET A 205 2.65 14.86 -3.17
N GLN A 206 2.06 15.37 -4.26
CA GLN A 206 1.48 16.72 -4.29
C GLN A 206 0.12 16.81 -3.60
N LEU A 207 -0.54 15.69 -3.33
CA LEU A 207 -1.87 15.68 -2.73
C LEU A 207 -1.80 15.63 -1.20
N PRO A 208 -2.56 16.49 -0.49
CA PRO A 208 -2.61 16.47 0.98
C PRO A 208 -2.94 15.10 1.57
N ALA A 209 -3.79 14.32 0.91
CA ALA A 209 -4.18 12.97 1.35
C ALA A 209 -2.98 12.02 1.50
N PHE A 210 -2.01 12.06 0.59
CA PHE A 210 -0.79 11.24 0.69
C PHE A 210 0.19 11.80 1.73
N GLN A 211 0.32 13.12 1.81
CA GLN A 211 1.19 13.79 2.79
C GLN A 211 0.73 13.55 4.23
N GLN A 212 -0.57 13.64 4.49
CA GLN A 212 -1.16 13.41 5.81
C GLN A 212 -1.17 11.94 6.22
N ALA A 213 -1.18 11.02 5.25
CA ALA A 213 -1.16 9.58 5.51
C ALA A 213 0.25 9.02 5.70
N GLN A 214 1.32 9.76 5.37
CA GLN A 214 2.70 9.26 5.42
C GLN A 214 3.16 8.89 6.83
N PRO A 215 4.18 8.03 6.98
CA PRO A 215 4.65 7.58 8.28
C PRO A 215 5.03 8.71 9.25
N SER A 216 5.68 9.77 8.77
CA SER A 216 6.10 10.92 9.59
C SER A 216 4.93 11.78 10.11
N ALA A 217 3.75 11.66 9.51
CA ALA A 217 2.54 12.35 9.94
C ALA A 217 1.70 11.54 10.96
N CYS A 218 2.10 10.30 11.25
CA CYS A 218 1.38 9.45 12.20
C CYS A 218 1.69 9.82 13.65
N PRO A 219 0.71 9.69 14.58
CA PRO A 219 0.90 10.01 16.00
C PRO A 219 1.97 9.17 16.70
N ASP A 220 2.21 7.95 16.21
CA ASP A 220 3.20 6.99 16.72
C ASP A 220 4.53 7.05 15.95
N SER A 221 4.73 8.09 15.14
CA SER A 221 5.99 8.28 14.40
C SER A 221 7.16 8.47 15.38
N GLU A 222 8.16 7.62 15.25
CA GLU A 222 9.44 7.77 15.92
C GLU A 222 10.43 8.46 14.95
N ALA A 223 11.07 9.52 15.44
CA ALA A 223 12.06 10.32 14.70
C ALA A 223 13.28 9.49 14.29
#